data_4090384892f680d0c356435581ee618b
#
_entry.id   4090384892f680d0c356435581ee618b
#
_cell.length_a   1.000
_cell.length_b   1.000
_cell.length_c   1.000
_cell.angle_alpha   90.00
_cell.angle_beta   90.00
_cell.angle_gamma   90.00
#
_symmetry.space_group_name_H-M   'P 1'
#
loop_
_entity.id
_entity.type
_entity.pdbx_description
1 polymer ?
#
loop_
_entity_poly.entity_id
_entity_poly.type
_entity_poly.pdbx_seq_one_letter_code
_entity_poly.pdbx_strand_id
1 'polypeptide(L)'
;MTNSPGAGFVDRGIVIVDGVVRRPRGYWSAAVHDLLGWLDRAGFSLSPKPAGLDEQFEYLQYIEGTGQGWPLLPFIQSLDGARAAGAFARNLESILAAYRPIKGARWQLDGGAHARGPIQHGDVGPWNLLWDSARGEICGLIDWDLAGPAPAGYDAGFLAWFVIPMMDDFRAHERGFVSPIDRVGRLRAYCDGYGITRGEMLDLIVSSQEEFCNRILTASEHGPPTYAMLKEVGIDELIRKDILFTRQYQAS
;
A
#
# COMPACT_ATOMS: atom_id res chain seq x y z
N MET A 1 17.99 0.54 -21.53
CA MET A 1 16.73 0.29 -22.25
C MET A 1 15.63 0.94 -21.41
N THR A 2 15.07 2.01 -21.91
CA THR A 2 14.05 2.83 -21.21
C THR A 2 12.74 2.05 -21.20
N ASN A 3 12.30 1.59 -20.03
CA ASN A 3 10.94 1.08 -19.86
C ASN A 3 9.95 2.22 -20.08
N SER A 4 9.26 2.22 -21.20
CA SER A 4 8.10 3.08 -21.40
C SER A 4 6.98 2.66 -20.43
N PRO A 5 6.35 3.61 -19.70
CA PRO A 5 5.21 3.29 -18.87
C PRO A 5 4.04 2.83 -19.74
N GLY A 6 3.39 1.72 -19.35
CA GLY A 6 2.17 1.24 -19.99
C GLY A 6 1.04 2.27 -19.94
N ALA A 7 0.13 2.22 -20.91
CA ALA A 7 -0.98 3.14 -21.09
C ALA A 7 -1.81 3.30 -19.80
N GLY A 8 -1.85 4.54 -19.26
CA GLY A 8 -2.60 4.92 -18.07
C GLY A 8 -1.84 5.83 -17.10
N PHE A 9 -0.55 6.05 -17.30
CA PHE A 9 0.21 7.02 -16.50
C PHE A 9 -0.09 8.45 -16.99
N VAL A 10 -0.84 9.19 -16.18
CA VAL A 10 -0.84 10.65 -16.28
C VAL A 10 0.60 11.09 -15.98
N ASP A 11 1.19 11.92 -16.85
CA ASP A 11 2.48 12.57 -16.59
C ASP A 11 2.32 13.43 -15.32
N ARG A 12 2.79 12.90 -14.19
CA ARG A 12 2.70 13.57 -12.88
C ARG A 12 3.82 14.60 -12.70
N GLY A 13 4.59 14.93 -13.73
CA GLY A 13 5.74 15.83 -13.63
C GLY A 13 6.87 15.25 -12.78
N ILE A 14 6.99 13.92 -12.69
CA ILE A 14 8.03 13.23 -11.93
C ILE A 14 9.30 13.17 -12.77
N VAL A 15 10.41 13.63 -12.21
CA VAL A 15 11.73 13.60 -12.85
C VAL A 15 12.75 12.99 -11.88
N ILE A 16 13.60 12.10 -12.39
CA ILE A 16 14.68 11.50 -11.62
C ILE A 16 16.01 12.04 -12.14
N VAL A 17 16.75 12.72 -11.27
CA VAL A 17 18.07 13.30 -11.58
C VAL A 17 19.02 12.99 -10.42
N ASP A 18 20.19 12.47 -10.72
CA ASP A 18 21.28 12.21 -9.75
C ASP A 18 20.82 11.45 -8.49
N GLY A 19 19.96 10.45 -8.67
CA GLY A 19 19.44 9.66 -7.55
C GLY A 19 18.37 10.35 -6.70
N VAL A 20 17.82 11.46 -7.19
CA VAL A 20 16.74 12.21 -6.54
C VAL A 20 15.50 12.22 -7.41
N VAL A 21 14.37 11.86 -6.84
CA VAL A 21 13.03 12.01 -7.42
C VAL A 21 12.53 13.40 -7.10
N ARG A 22 12.31 14.24 -8.12
CA ARG A 22 11.61 15.52 -8.03
C ARG A 22 10.19 15.33 -8.54
N ARG A 23 9.19 15.76 -7.77
CA ARG A 23 7.78 15.72 -8.16
C ARG A 23 7.02 16.95 -7.62
N PRO A 24 5.88 17.32 -8.22
CA PRO A 24 5.06 18.40 -7.72
C PRO A 24 4.67 18.19 -6.25
N ARG A 25 4.76 19.27 -5.47
CA ARG A 25 4.42 19.28 -4.06
C ARG A 25 2.91 19.37 -3.87
N GLY A 26 2.35 18.53 -2.98
CA GLY A 26 1.00 18.66 -2.45
C GLY A 26 0.97 19.37 -1.09
N TYR A 27 -0.22 19.77 -0.63
CA TYR A 27 -0.38 20.37 0.71
C TYR A 27 -0.05 19.41 1.86
N TRP A 28 -0.01 18.11 1.57
CA TRP A 28 0.34 17.01 2.49
C TRP A 28 1.85 16.74 2.54
N SER A 29 2.61 17.20 1.55
CA SER A 29 4.05 16.85 1.43
C SER A 29 4.86 17.17 2.67
N ALA A 30 4.54 18.26 3.39
CA ALA A 30 5.25 18.60 4.62
C ALA A 30 5.04 17.54 5.75
N ALA A 31 3.83 17.01 5.89
CA ALA A 31 3.53 15.96 6.85
C ALA A 31 4.19 14.63 6.45
N VAL A 32 4.17 14.29 5.15
CA VAL A 32 4.83 13.11 4.60
C VAL A 32 6.34 13.20 4.78
N HIS A 33 6.97 14.34 4.51
CA HIS A 33 8.40 14.54 4.72
C HIS A 33 8.81 14.41 6.20
N ASP A 34 7.99 14.92 7.14
CA ASP A 34 8.23 14.72 8.57
C ASP A 34 8.17 13.23 8.94
N LEU A 35 7.16 12.50 8.44
CA LEU A 35 7.03 11.07 8.62
C LEU A 35 8.23 10.30 8.05
N LEU A 36 8.62 10.57 6.81
CA LEU A 36 9.75 9.91 6.15
C LEU A 36 11.08 10.21 6.87
N GLY A 37 11.29 11.45 7.29
CA GLY A 37 12.46 11.83 8.08
C GLY A 37 12.48 11.15 9.46
N TRP A 38 11.32 10.92 10.06
CA TRP A 38 11.21 10.16 11.29
C TRP A 38 11.51 8.67 11.05
N LEU A 39 10.98 8.07 9.99
CA LEU A 39 11.24 6.68 9.60
C LEU A 39 12.74 6.43 9.38
N ASP A 40 13.43 7.33 8.70
CA ASP A 40 14.89 7.24 8.49
C ASP A 40 15.64 7.25 9.84
N ARG A 41 15.29 8.17 10.76
CA ARG A 41 15.87 8.22 12.11
C ARG A 41 15.54 6.99 12.97
N ALA A 42 14.37 6.39 12.75
CA ALA A 42 13.94 5.15 13.43
C ALA A 42 14.60 3.88 12.85
N GLY A 43 15.39 4.01 11.78
CA GLY A 43 16.10 2.89 11.14
C GLY A 43 15.27 2.11 10.11
N PHE A 44 14.14 2.64 9.67
CA PHE A 44 13.35 2.03 8.59
C PHE A 44 13.91 2.43 7.23
N SER A 45 14.80 1.60 6.70
CA SER A 45 15.54 1.86 5.45
C SER A 45 14.75 1.63 4.16
N LEU A 46 13.51 1.15 4.25
CA LEU A 46 12.69 0.79 3.09
C LEU A 46 11.81 1.95 2.58
N SER A 47 11.81 3.12 3.23
CA SER A 47 11.13 4.32 2.75
C SER A 47 12.09 5.27 2.04
N PRO A 48 11.62 6.10 1.08
CA PRO A 48 12.44 7.16 0.51
C PRO A 48 12.88 8.13 1.60
N LYS A 49 14.13 8.61 1.55
CA LYS A 49 14.56 9.67 2.46
C LYS A 49 14.17 11.03 1.88
N PRO A 50 13.65 11.97 2.71
CA PRO A 50 13.39 13.32 2.25
C PRO A 50 14.69 14.03 1.90
N ALA A 51 14.76 14.63 0.70
CA ALA A 51 15.90 15.37 0.21
C ALA A 51 15.64 16.88 0.12
N GLY A 52 14.40 17.32 0.35
CA GLY A 52 14.04 18.73 0.41
C GLY A 52 12.61 19.02 -0.03
N LEU A 53 12.18 20.24 0.28
CA LEU A 53 10.91 20.84 -0.16
C LEU A 53 11.18 22.28 -0.57
N ASP A 54 10.64 22.71 -1.72
CA ASP A 54 10.53 24.12 -2.07
C ASP A 54 9.05 24.53 -2.26
N GLU A 55 8.78 25.65 -2.88
CA GLU A 55 7.42 26.16 -3.06
C GLU A 55 6.58 25.30 -4.02
N GLN A 56 7.22 24.64 -5.00
CA GLN A 56 6.56 23.94 -6.09
C GLN A 56 6.81 22.43 -6.08
N PHE A 57 7.95 21.99 -5.56
CA PHE A 57 8.40 20.61 -5.66
C PHE A 57 8.79 20.02 -4.31
N GLU A 58 8.71 18.69 -4.26
CA GLU A 58 9.33 17.87 -3.24
C GLU A 58 10.40 16.99 -3.86
N TYR A 59 11.41 16.67 -3.05
CA TYR A 59 12.60 15.91 -3.42
C TYR A 59 12.76 14.74 -2.48
N LEU A 60 12.84 13.53 -3.04
CA LEU A 60 13.00 12.29 -2.30
C LEU A 60 14.17 11.50 -2.86
N GLN A 61 14.92 10.79 -2.03
CA GLN A 61 15.95 9.87 -2.53
C GLN A 61 15.29 8.76 -3.34
N TYR A 62 15.86 8.48 -4.51
CA TYR A 62 15.45 7.35 -5.35
C TYR A 62 15.81 6.03 -4.67
N ILE A 63 14.90 5.08 -4.67
CA ILE A 63 15.16 3.72 -4.20
C ILE A 63 15.30 2.83 -5.44
N GLU A 64 16.44 2.15 -5.57
CA GLU A 64 16.63 1.14 -6.60
C GLU A 64 15.83 -0.12 -6.28
N GLY A 65 15.17 -0.67 -7.29
CA GLY A 65 14.37 -1.88 -7.14
C GLY A 65 13.46 -2.11 -8.33
N THR A 66 12.93 -3.30 -8.43
CA THR A 66 11.95 -3.65 -9.46
C THR A 66 10.55 -3.33 -8.92
N GLY A 67 9.89 -2.36 -9.56
CA GLY A 67 8.47 -2.05 -9.25
C GLY A 67 7.55 -3.18 -9.69
N GLN A 68 6.43 -3.29 -9.00
CA GLN A 68 5.37 -4.23 -9.35
C GLN A 68 4.42 -3.62 -10.38
N GLY A 69 3.98 -4.46 -11.31
CA GLY A 69 2.87 -4.19 -12.20
C GLY A 69 1.88 -5.35 -12.16
N TRP A 70 0.93 -5.36 -13.06
CA TRP A 70 0.10 -6.54 -13.31
C TRP A 70 0.59 -7.23 -14.59
N PRO A 71 0.78 -8.56 -14.60
CA PRO A 71 0.67 -9.51 -13.46
C PRO A 71 1.75 -9.29 -12.40
N LEU A 72 1.48 -9.74 -11.16
CA LEU A 72 2.44 -9.68 -10.05
C LEU A 72 3.70 -10.51 -10.37
N LEU A 73 4.84 -10.06 -9.85
CA LEU A 73 6.10 -10.81 -9.97
C LEU A 73 5.97 -12.23 -9.37
N PRO A 74 6.62 -13.23 -9.98
CA PRO A 74 6.52 -14.62 -9.52
C PRO A 74 6.87 -14.82 -8.04
N PHE A 75 7.81 -14.04 -7.50
CA PHE A 75 8.18 -14.15 -6.09
C PHE A 75 7.00 -13.83 -5.17
N ILE A 76 6.26 -12.72 -5.40
CA ILE A 76 5.11 -12.38 -4.53
C ILE A 76 3.97 -13.39 -4.67
N GLN A 77 3.93 -14.12 -5.78
CA GLN A 77 2.99 -15.22 -5.98
C GLN A 77 3.40 -16.50 -5.26
N SER A 78 4.62 -16.59 -4.70
CA SER A 78 5.09 -17.74 -3.92
C SER A 78 4.62 -17.68 -2.47
N LEU A 79 4.71 -18.80 -1.73
CA LEU A 79 4.45 -18.83 -0.28
C LEU A 79 5.50 -18.05 0.50
N ASP A 80 6.76 -18.07 0.05
CA ASP A 80 7.82 -17.30 0.69
C ASP A 80 7.61 -15.80 0.49
N GLY A 81 7.13 -15.37 -0.69
CA GLY A 81 6.71 -13.99 -0.94
C GLY A 81 5.55 -13.56 -0.06
N ALA A 82 4.57 -14.44 0.16
CA ALA A 82 3.47 -14.15 1.08
C ALA A 82 3.96 -13.99 2.53
N ARG A 83 4.88 -14.86 2.99
CA ARG A 83 5.51 -14.75 4.32
C ARG A 83 6.34 -13.47 4.45
N ALA A 84 7.15 -13.13 3.44
CA ALA A 84 7.94 -11.91 3.43
C ALA A 84 7.05 -10.64 3.49
N ALA A 85 5.92 -10.63 2.76
CA ALA A 85 4.96 -9.55 2.80
C ALA A 85 4.32 -9.40 4.20
N GLY A 86 3.98 -10.51 4.86
CA GLY A 86 3.48 -10.49 6.24
C GLY A 86 4.50 -9.93 7.23
N ALA A 87 5.76 -10.38 7.16
CA ALA A 87 6.84 -9.88 8.00
C ALA A 87 7.13 -8.38 7.77
N PHE A 88 7.08 -7.95 6.50
CA PHE A 88 7.19 -6.54 6.13
C PHE A 88 6.06 -5.70 6.75
N ALA A 89 4.79 -6.13 6.60
CA ALA A 89 3.64 -5.43 7.16
C ALA A 89 3.74 -5.30 8.69
N ARG A 90 4.18 -6.36 9.38
CA ARG A 90 4.42 -6.33 10.84
C ARG A 90 5.49 -5.32 11.23
N ASN A 91 6.61 -5.29 10.51
CA ASN A 91 7.69 -4.33 10.77
C ASN A 91 7.22 -2.90 10.55
N LEU A 92 6.53 -2.63 9.43
CA LEU A 92 5.98 -1.31 9.10
C LEU A 92 5.02 -0.82 10.19
N GLU A 93 4.05 -1.65 10.60
CA GLU A 93 3.10 -1.30 11.64
C GLU A 93 3.78 -1.03 12.99
N SER A 94 4.74 -1.88 13.36
CA SER A 94 5.47 -1.74 14.62
C SER A 94 6.24 -0.43 14.69
N ILE A 95 6.84 -0.02 13.59
CA ILE A 95 7.55 1.26 13.49
C ILE A 95 6.55 2.41 13.51
N LEU A 96 5.53 2.41 12.64
CA LEU A 96 4.55 3.50 12.56
C LEU A 96 3.78 3.74 13.87
N ALA A 97 3.59 2.71 14.69
CA ALA A 97 2.94 2.83 15.99
C ALA A 97 3.65 3.81 16.95
N ALA A 98 4.94 4.01 16.81
CA ALA A 98 5.73 4.95 17.61
C ALA A 98 5.75 6.39 17.05
N TYR A 99 5.35 6.59 15.80
CA TYR A 99 5.32 7.91 15.18
C TYR A 99 4.26 8.82 15.79
N ARG A 100 4.59 10.07 15.96
CA ARG A 100 3.66 11.12 16.40
C ARG A 100 3.78 12.29 15.42
N PRO A 101 2.69 12.63 14.70
CA PRO A 101 2.72 13.72 13.73
C PRO A 101 3.06 15.07 14.37
N ILE A 102 3.73 15.93 13.62
CA ILE A 102 3.93 17.32 14.00
C ILE A 102 2.59 18.03 14.18
N LYS A 103 2.56 19.05 15.03
CA LYS A 103 1.35 19.86 15.25
C LYS A 103 0.91 20.50 13.93
N GLY A 104 -0.35 20.31 13.56
CA GLY A 104 -0.91 20.87 12.32
C GLY A 104 -0.55 20.07 11.07
N ALA A 105 -0.08 18.83 11.20
CA ALA A 105 0.10 17.94 10.05
C ALA A 105 -1.19 17.85 9.23
N ARG A 106 -1.06 18.00 7.93
CA ARG A 106 -2.17 17.89 6.97
C ARG A 106 -1.90 16.70 6.06
N TRP A 107 -2.82 15.77 6.06
CA TRP A 107 -2.76 14.56 5.23
C TRP A 107 -3.65 14.72 4.00
N GLN A 108 -3.40 13.95 2.95
CA GLN A 108 -4.24 13.99 1.74
C GLN A 108 -5.67 13.51 2.03
N LEU A 109 -5.81 12.54 2.93
CA LEU A 109 -7.07 12.14 3.54
C LEU A 109 -7.02 12.48 5.03
N ASP A 110 -8.07 13.11 5.56
CA ASP A 110 -8.13 13.54 6.96
C ASP A 110 -8.40 12.38 7.95
N GLY A 111 -8.62 11.17 7.43
CA GLY A 111 -8.92 9.98 8.20
C GLY A 111 -10.39 9.87 8.65
N GLY A 112 -11.25 10.85 8.37
CA GLY A 112 -12.69 10.78 8.68
C GLY A 112 -12.96 10.32 10.11
N ALA A 113 -13.69 9.21 10.28
CA ALA A 113 -13.97 8.60 11.58
C ALA A 113 -12.71 8.13 12.34
N HIS A 114 -11.60 7.93 11.63
CA HIS A 114 -10.30 7.49 12.16
C HIS A 114 -9.27 8.62 12.26
N ALA A 115 -9.68 9.89 12.23
CA ALA A 115 -8.80 11.07 12.28
C ALA A 115 -7.82 11.08 13.48
N ARG A 116 -8.08 10.30 14.52
CA ARG A 116 -7.20 10.10 15.69
C ARG A 116 -6.55 8.71 15.71
N GLY A 117 -6.71 7.92 14.65
CA GLY A 117 -6.10 6.62 14.50
C GLY A 117 -4.57 6.68 14.34
N PRO A 118 -3.91 5.52 14.34
CA PRO A 118 -2.50 5.45 14.02
C PRO A 118 -2.27 5.93 12.59
N ILE A 119 -1.08 6.48 12.35
CA ILE A 119 -0.67 6.82 10.99
C ILE A 119 -0.33 5.52 10.25
N GLN A 120 -0.89 5.37 9.08
CA GLN A 120 -0.67 4.27 8.16
C GLN A 120 -0.10 4.83 6.85
N HIS A 121 0.51 3.99 6.01
CA HIS A 121 0.92 4.37 4.66
C HIS A 121 -0.31 4.69 3.78
N GLY A 122 -1.38 3.95 3.97
CA GLY A 122 -2.67 4.21 3.33
C GLY A 122 -2.86 3.54 1.96
N ASP A 123 -1.79 3.05 1.33
CA ASP A 123 -1.80 2.38 0.01
C ASP A 123 -0.67 1.34 -0.10
N VAL A 124 -0.52 0.46 0.89
CA VAL A 124 0.48 -0.63 0.88
C VAL A 124 0.02 -1.75 -0.06
N GLY A 125 -0.17 -1.40 -1.33
CA GLY A 125 -0.40 -2.40 -2.37
C GLY A 125 0.91 -2.96 -2.93
N PRO A 126 0.88 -4.15 -3.57
CA PRO A 126 2.07 -4.70 -4.21
C PRO A 126 2.72 -3.73 -5.21
N TRP A 127 1.95 -2.84 -5.84
CA TRP A 127 2.41 -1.84 -6.81
C TRP A 127 3.30 -0.75 -6.20
N ASN A 128 3.24 -0.53 -4.91
CA ASN A 128 4.08 0.42 -4.17
C ASN A 128 5.28 -0.25 -3.49
N LEU A 129 5.40 -1.59 -3.57
CA LEU A 129 6.56 -2.33 -3.10
C LEU A 129 7.62 -2.43 -4.20
N LEU A 130 8.87 -2.18 -3.83
CA LEU A 130 10.03 -2.44 -4.67
C LEU A 130 10.72 -3.73 -4.23
N TRP A 131 11.19 -4.50 -5.20
CA TRP A 131 11.81 -5.81 -5.01
C TRP A 131 13.25 -5.79 -5.50
N ASP A 132 14.14 -6.33 -4.68
CA ASP A 132 15.44 -6.79 -5.12
C ASP A 132 15.26 -8.19 -5.75
N SER A 133 15.21 -8.25 -7.07
CA SER A 133 14.99 -9.51 -7.80
C SER A 133 16.15 -10.50 -7.65
N ALA A 134 17.35 -10.04 -7.29
CA ALA A 134 18.51 -10.90 -7.08
C ALA A 134 18.45 -11.61 -5.71
N ARG A 135 17.86 -10.94 -4.69
CA ARG A 135 17.74 -11.47 -3.33
C ARG A 135 16.35 -12.04 -3.04
N GLY A 136 15.33 -11.67 -3.85
CA GLY A 136 13.95 -12.04 -3.59
C GLY A 136 13.37 -11.35 -2.34
N GLU A 137 13.79 -10.12 -2.06
CA GLU A 137 13.42 -9.37 -0.86
C GLU A 137 12.74 -8.06 -1.23
N ILE A 138 11.87 -7.57 -0.33
CA ILE A 138 11.33 -6.22 -0.43
C ILE A 138 12.45 -5.24 -0.07
N CYS A 139 12.79 -4.34 -1.00
CA CYS A 139 13.85 -3.34 -0.84
C CYS A 139 13.32 -1.91 -0.75
N GLY A 140 12.02 -1.68 -0.94
CA GLY A 140 11.45 -0.35 -0.81
C GLY A 140 9.93 -0.33 -0.75
N LEU A 141 9.39 0.74 -0.15
CA LEU A 141 7.99 1.12 -0.15
C LEU A 141 7.90 2.58 -0.58
N ILE A 142 7.23 2.85 -1.69
CA ILE A 142 7.11 4.17 -2.31
C ILE A 142 5.66 4.67 -2.31
N ASP A 143 5.46 5.90 -2.74
CA ASP A 143 4.15 6.57 -2.87
C ASP A 143 3.40 6.74 -1.53
N TRP A 144 3.99 7.55 -0.65
CA TRP A 144 3.47 7.86 0.68
C TRP A 144 2.40 8.97 0.69
N ASP A 145 1.88 9.35 -0.47
CA ASP A 145 0.93 10.47 -0.58
C ASP A 145 -0.37 10.23 0.17
N LEU A 146 -0.82 8.98 0.28
CA LEU A 146 -2.01 8.59 1.02
C LEU A 146 -1.73 8.27 2.50
N ALA A 147 -0.49 8.51 2.96
CA ALA A 147 -0.18 8.35 4.39
C ALA A 147 -1.08 9.25 5.24
N GLY A 148 -1.53 8.72 6.36
CA GLY A 148 -2.43 9.44 7.25
C GLY A 148 -3.11 8.54 8.28
N PRO A 149 -4.02 9.11 9.08
CA PRO A 149 -4.79 8.36 10.07
C PRO A 149 -5.68 7.31 9.42
N ALA A 150 -5.65 6.09 9.94
CA ALA A 150 -6.51 5.00 9.49
C ALA A 150 -6.75 3.98 10.64
N PRO A 151 -7.64 2.99 10.46
CA PRO A 151 -7.78 1.90 11.41
C PRO A 151 -6.45 1.18 11.66
N ALA A 152 -6.23 0.72 12.89
CA ALA A 152 -5.07 -0.15 13.19
C ALA A 152 -5.11 -1.40 12.31
N GLY A 153 -3.95 -1.80 11.77
CA GLY A 153 -3.83 -2.95 10.89
C GLY A 153 -4.35 -2.74 9.46
N TYR A 154 -4.78 -1.52 9.10
CA TYR A 154 -5.28 -1.22 7.75
C TYR A 154 -4.28 -1.63 6.66
N ASP A 155 -3.02 -1.20 6.76
CA ASP A 155 -1.99 -1.51 5.78
C ASP A 155 -1.73 -3.02 5.68
N ALA A 156 -1.74 -3.72 6.81
CA ALA A 156 -1.52 -5.18 6.84
C ALA A 156 -2.67 -5.94 6.16
N GLY A 157 -3.92 -5.58 6.46
CA GLY A 157 -5.09 -6.19 5.81
C GLY A 157 -5.19 -5.84 4.33
N PHE A 158 -4.83 -4.60 3.97
CA PHE A 158 -4.80 -4.13 2.59
C PHE A 158 -3.78 -4.93 1.75
N LEU A 159 -2.55 -5.07 2.23
CA LEU A 159 -1.53 -5.87 1.55
C LEU A 159 -1.92 -7.34 1.46
N ALA A 160 -2.45 -7.91 2.56
CA ALA A 160 -2.92 -9.30 2.61
C ALA A 160 -3.99 -9.59 1.58
N TRP A 161 -4.95 -8.68 1.38
CA TRP A 161 -6.02 -8.80 0.38
C TRP A 161 -5.48 -9.14 -1.02
N PHE A 162 -4.41 -8.46 -1.46
CA PHE A 162 -3.82 -8.67 -2.79
C PHE A 162 -2.82 -9.84 -2.82
N VAL A 163 -2.07 -10.04 -1.75
CA VAL A 163 -1.06 -11.11 -1.67
C VAL A 163 -1.70 -12.49 -1.49
N ILE A 164 -2.85 -12.58 -0.82
CA ILE A 164 -3.59 -13.84 -0.60
C ILE A 164 -4.67 -14.05 -1.67
N PRO A 165 -4.80 -13.23 -2.66
CA PRO A 165 -5.86 -12.81 -3.56
C PRO A 165 -7.28 -13.12 -3.04
N MET A 166 -7.73 -12.36 -2.02
CA MET A 166 -9.09 -12.47 -1.46
C MET A 166 -10.11 -11.79 -2.37
N MET A 167 -10.27 -12.37 -3.56
CA MET A 167 -11.17 -12.00 -4.65
C MET A 167 -11.51 -13.25 -5.48
N ASP A 168 -12.44 -13.12 -6.43
CA ASP A 168 -12.79 -14.22 -7.32
C ASP A 168 -11.60 -14.67 -8.19
N ASP A 169 -11.66 -15.93 -8.68
CA ASP A 169 -10.55 -16.55 -9.41
C ASP A 169 -10.25 -15.84 -10.73
N PHE A 170 -11.26 -15.28 -11.41
CA PHE A 170 -11.04 -14.58 -12.67
C PHE A 170 -10.12 -13.36 -12.46
N ARG A 171 -10.44 -12.52 -11.48
CA ARG A 171 -9.63 -11.35 -11.13
C ARG A 171 -8.27 -11.73 -10.55
N ALA A 172 -8.20 -12.82 -9.80
CA ALA A 172 -6.92 -13.34 -9.30
C ALA A 172 -6.01 -13.79 -10.46
N HIS A 173 -6.57 -14.44 -11.49
CA HIS A 173 -5.82 -14.81 -12.69
C HIS A 173 -5.31 -13.59 -13.48
N GLU A 174 -6.13 -12.54 -13.62
CA GLU A 174 -5.68 -11.28 -14.23
C GLU A 174 -4.48 -10.66 -13.49
N ARG A 175 -4.35 -10.95 -12.19
CA ARG A 175 -3.22 -10.53 -11.35
C ARG A 175 -2.02 -11.49 -11.40
N GLY A 176 -2.11 -12.56 -12.21
CA GLY A 176 -1.03 -13.50 -12.47
C GLY A 176 -1.07 -14.76 -11.60
N PHE A 177 -2.05 -14.94 -10.71
CA PHE A 177 -2.17 -16.18 -9.95
C PHE A 177 -2.64 -17.33 -10.84
N VAL A 178 -2.02 -18.51 -10.67
CA VAL A 178 -2.32 -19.72 -11.48
C VAL A 178 -3.17 -20.68 -10.69
N SER A 179 -4.17 -21.29 -11.34
CA SER A 179 -5.03 -22.31 -10.74
C SER A 179 -4.29 -23.64 -10.52
N PRO A 180 -4.62 -24.37 -9.43
CA PRO A 180 -5.49 -23.97 -8.34
C PRO A 180 -4.82 -22.92 -7.43
N ILE A 181 -5.55 -21.87 -7.05
CA ILE A 181 -5.01 -20.81 -6.21
C ILE A 181 -4.95 -21.29 -4.76
N ASP A 182 -3.77 -21.48 -4.21
CA ASP A 182 -3.55 -21.91 -2.82
C ASP A 182 -3.72 -20.74 -1.82
N ARG A 183 -4.96 -20.29 -1.63
CA ARG A 183 -5.27 -19.24 -0.65
C ARG A 183 -5.01 -19.68 0.79
N VAL A 184 -5.22 -20.98 1.11
CA VAL A 184 -4.99 -21.53 2.45
C VAL A 184 -3.52 -21.45 2.82
N GLY A 185 -2.64 -21.95 1.95
CA GLY A 185 -1.18 -21.88 2.16
C GLY A 185 -0.68 -20.45 2.21
N ARG A 186 -1.18 -19.56 1.34
CA ARG A 186 -0.81 -18.15 1.30
C ARG A 186 -1.25 -17.40 2.56
N LEU A 187 -2.50 -17.60 3.01
CA LEU A 187 -3.01 -17.02 4.25
C LEU A 187 -2.15 -17.47 5.45
N ARG A 188 -1.84 -18.77 5.51
CA ARG A 188 -0.96 -19.30 6.56
C ARG A 188 0.43 -18.67 6.51
N ALA A 189 1.04 -18.62 5.33
CA ALA A 189 2.38 -18.05 5.17
C ALA A 189 2.43 -16.56 5.55
N TYR A 190 1.42 -15.78 5.13
CA TYR A 190 1.31 -14.37 5.51
C TYR A 190 1.14 -14.19 7.02
N CYS A 191 0.25 -14.97 7.65
CA CYS A 191 0.05 -14.95 9.10
C CYS A 191 1.30 -15.36 9.88
N ASP A 192 2.03 -16.37 9.40
CA ASP A 192 3.32 -16.78 9.99
C ASP A 192 4.34 -15.63 9.97
N GLY A 193 4.36 -14.85 8.88
CA GLY A 193 5.22 -13.67 8.78
C GLY A 193 4.75 -12.50 9.65
N TYR A 194 3.46 -12.24 9.69
CA TYR A 194 2.89 -11.11 10.44
C TYR A 194 2.76 -11.39 11.94
N GLY A 195 2.49 -12.63 12.35
CA GLY A 195 2.43 -13.05 13.76
C GLY A 195 1.04 -12.97 14.40
N ILE A 196 -0.04 -13.24 13.63
CA ILE A 196 -1.41 -13.36 14.13
C ILE A 196 -2.10 -14.61 13.56
N THR A 197 -3.26 -14.95 14.12
CA THR A 197 -4.07 -16.08 13.63
C THR A 197 -4.70 -15.77 12.27
N ARG A 198 -5.12 -16.83 11.55
CA ARG A 198 -5.82 -16.70 10.28
C ARG A 198 -7.15 -15.96 10.41
N GLY A 199 -7.89 -16.19 11.50
CA GLY A 199 -9.15 -15.50 11.76
C GLY A 199 -8.95 -13.99 11.92
N GLU A 200 -8.00 -13.58 12.77
CA GLU A 200 -7.66 -12.18 12.96
C GLU A 200 -7.21 -11.50 11.65
N MET A 201 -6.42 -12.21 10.81
CA MET A 201 -6.02 -11.66 9.52
C MET A 201 -7.21 -11.50 8.56
N LEU A 202 -8.14 -12.42 8.52
CA LEU A 202 -9.34 -12.30 7.70
C LEU A 202 -10.21 -11.12 8.16
N ASP A 203 -10.31 -10.89 9.47
CA ASP A 203 -10.99 -9.71 10.02
C ASP A 203 -10.30 -8.40 9.59
N LEU A 204 -8.96 -8.36 9.62
CA LEU A 204 -8.19 -7.21 9.13
C LEU A 204 -8.39 -6.98 7.63
N ILE A 205 -8.42 -8.03 6.81
CA ILE A 205 -8.67 -7.92 5.37
C ILE A 205 -10.05 -7.31 5.13
N VAL A 206 -11.11 -7.82 5.78
CA VAL A 206 -12.47 -7.29 5.65
C VAL A 206 -12.51 -5.82 6.09
N SER A 207 -11.93 -5.48 7.24
CA SER A 207 -11.87 -4.11 7.75
C SER A 207 -11.16 -3.17 6.76
N SER A 208 -10.06 -3.62 6.15
CA SER A 208 -9.32 -2.81 5.18
C SER A 208 -10.08 -2.64 3.86
N GLN A 209 -10.79 -3.67 3.40
CA GLN A 209 -11.67 -3.60 2.24
C GLN A 209 -12.82 -2.60 2.48
N GLU A 210 -13.46 -2.66 3.65
CA GLU A 210 -14.55 -1.76 4.04
C GLU A 210 -14.06 -0.31 4.14
N GLU A 211 -12.91 -0.08 4.77
CA GLU A 211 -12.31 1.25 4.89
C GLU A 211 -11.95 1.81 3.50
N PHE A 212 -11.34 1.01 2.62
CA PHE A 212 -10.99 1.48 1.27
C PHE A 212 -12.25 1.79 0.44
N CYS A 213 -13.28 0.95 0.51
CA CYS A 213 -14.57 1.23 -0.11
C CYS A 213 -15.16 2.56 0.43
N ASN A 214 -15.12 2.77 1.75
CA ASN A 214 -15.60 4.00 2.38
C ASN A 214 -14.80 5.23 1.93
N ARG A 215 -13.47 5.15 1.82
CA ARG A 215 -12.62 6.21 1.27
C ARG A 215 -13.03 6.60 -0.15
N ILE A 216 -13.29 5.61 -1.04
CA ILE A 216 -13.78 5.89 -2.40
C ILE A 216 -15.09 6.66 -2.34
N LEU A 217 -16.04 6.24 -1.51
CA LEU A 217 -17.34 6.88 -1.42
C LEU A 217 -17.28 8.30 -0.85
N THR A 218 -16.47 8.51 0.19
CA THR A 218 -16.41 9.80 0.90
C THR A 218 -15.48 10.81 0.23
N ALA A 219 -14.37 10.34 -0.36
CA ALA A 219 -13.38 11.21 -0.99
C ALA A 219 -13.63 11.47 -2.49
N SER A 220 -14.59 10.77 -3.11
CA SER A 220 -14.88 10.95 -4.55
C SER A 220 -15.38 12.35 -4.92
N GLU A 221 -16.01 13.07 -3.97
CA GLU A 221 -16.56 14.40 -4.22
C GLU A 221 -15.56 15.54 -3.95
N HIS A 222 -14.73 15.40 -2.92
CA HIS A 222 -13.89 16.51 -2.44
C HIS A 222 -12.44 16.09 -2.11
N GLY A 223 -12.10 14.83 -2.34
CA GLY A 223 -10.77 14.26 -2.11
C GLY A 223 -9.87 14.28 -3.35
N PRO A 224 -8.79 13.49 -3.32
CA PRO A 224 -7.90 13.33 -4.46
C PRO A 224 -8.66 12.87 -5.72
N PRO A 225 -8.32 13.39 -6.92
CA PRO A 225 -9.02 13.04 -8.18
C PRO A 225 -9.05 11.53 -8.48
N THR A 226 -8.07 10.79 -7.98
CA THR A 226 -8.01 9.33 -8.10
C THR A 226 -9.26 8.66 -7.51
N TYR A 227 -9.82 9.17 -6.40
CA TYR A 227 -11.00 8.58 -5.78
C TYR A 227 -12.27 8.79 -6.62
N ALA A 228 -12.40 9.95 -7.28
CA ALA A 228 -13.50 10.19 -8.22
C ALA A 228 -13.41 9.22 -9.41
N MET A 229 -12.21 9.03 -9.96
CA MET A 229 -11.96 8.06 -11.04
C MET A 229 -12.26 6.62 -10.60
N LEU A 230 -11.81 6.20 -9.42
CA LEU A 230 -12.08 4.86 -8.88
C LEU A 230 -13.59 4.61 -8.73
N LYS A 231 -14.32 5.63 -8.28
CA LYS A 231 -15.79 5.59 -8.17
C LYS A 231 -16.46 5.47 -9.55
N GLU A 232 -16.03 6.28 -10.51
CA GLU A 232 -16.57 6.30 -11.88
C GLU A 232 -16.41 4.93 -12.58
N VAL A 233 -15.26 4.27 -12.39
CA VAL A 233 -15.01 2.93 -12.97
C VAL A 233 -15.56 1.79 -12.11
N GLY A 234 -16.31 2.07 -11.04
CA GLY A 234 -17.03 1.07 -10.23
C GLY A 234 -16.14 0.21 -9.32
N ILE A 235 -14.99 0.72 -8.88
CA ILE A 235 -14.10 -0.04 -7.99
C ILE A 235 -14.76 -0.31 -6.64
N ASP A 236 -15.58 0.60 -6.12
CA ASP A 236 -16.33 0.37 -4.88
C ASP A 236 -17.28 -0.84 -4.98
N GLU A 237 -17.89 -1.08 -6.13
CA GLU A 237 -18.73 -2.26 -6.36
C GLU A 237 -17.90 -3.55 -6.41
N LEU A 238 -16.70 -3.50 -7.02
CA LEU A 238 -15.78 -4.63 -7.03
C LEU A 238 -15.28 -4.96 -5.62
N ILE A 239 -14.98 -3.95 -4.81
CA ILE A 239 -14.56 -4.14 -3.42
C ILE A 239 -15.67 -4.80 -2.59
N ARG A 240 -16.94 -4.41 -2.78
CA ARG A 240 -18.08 -5.05 -2.11
C ARG A 240 -18.18 -6.55 -2.43
N LYS A 241 -17.88 -6.94 -3.67
CA LYS A 241 -17.79 -8.37 -4.05
C LYS A 241 -16.63 -9.06 -3.32
N ASP A 242 -15.49 -8.40 -3.19
CA ASP A 242 -14.35 -8.95 -2.45
C ASP A 242 -14.61 -9.09 -0.96
N ILE A 243 -15.33 -8.13 -0.35
CA ILE A 243 -15.80 -8.24 1.04
C ILE A 243 -16.67 -9.51 1.22
N LEU A 244 -17.63 -9.71 0.32
CA LEU A 244 -18.49 -10.89 0.38
C LEU A 244 -17.68 -12.17 0.18
N PHE A 245 -16.74 -12.20 -0.75
CA PHE A 245 -15.84 -13.34 -0.98
C PHE A 245 -15.02 -13.65 0.27
N THR A 246 -14.39 -12.65 0.90
CA THR A 246 -13.59 -12.83 2.10
C THR A 246 -14.40 -13.35 3.27
N ARG A 247 -15.62 -12.83 3.48
CA ARG A 247 -16.54 -13.30 4.53
C ARG A 247 -17.01 -14.74 4.30
N GLN A 248 -17.31 -15.12 3.05
CA GLN A 248 -17.66 -16.51 2.71
C GLN A 248 -16.48 -17.45 2.96
N TYR A 249 -15.27 -17.02 2.59
CA TYR A 249 -14.05 -17.78 2.85
C TYR A 249 -13.77 -17.94 4.34
N GLN A 250 -14.09 -16.95 5.17
CA GLN A 250 -13.95 -17.02 6.63
C GLN A 250 -14.93 -18.01 7.27
N ALA A 251 -16.11 -18.23 6.67
CA ALA A 251 -17.15 -19.11 7.16
C ALA A 251 -16.95 -20.58 6.73
N SER A 252 -16.04 -20.85 5.78
CA SER A 252 -15.75 -22.19 5.23
C SER A 252 -14.62 -22.87 5.99
#